data_caece2affa61cb0411cf318803b077b4
#
_entry.id   caece2affa61cb0411cf318803b077b4
#
_cell.length_a   1.000
_cell.length_b   1.000
_cell.length_c   1.000
_cell.angle_alpha   90.00
_cell.angle_beta   90.00
_cell.angle_gamma   90.00
#
_symmetry.space_group_name_H-M   'P 1'
#
loop_
_entity.id
_entity.type
_entity.pdbx_description
1 polymer ?
#
loop_
_entity_poly.entity_id
_entity_poly.type
_entity_poly.pdbx_seq_one_letter_code
_entity_poly.pdbx_strand_id
1 'polypeptide(L)'
;MLAGLNPEQLAAVTAPPGPALILAGAGSGKTRVLTTRIAWLLQTGQASPAGIMAVTFTNKAAKEMQARLSAMLPVNTRAMWIGTFHGLCNRFLRAHAQLAGLPQAFQILDTQDQLSAVKRIIKALKFDEEKCVPKQTSYFIANAKDAGQRPKDLAPRDELGRMQLAVYQAYEDQCQREGVVDFAELMLRTYEIMRDHPEVREHYQRRFKHILVDEFQDTNRLQYMWLKMFAGNPALTGNSVFAVGDDDQSIYAFRGAQVSNMADFEREFRVAKVVKLEQNYRSHGHILDAANTLIAQNSQRLGKNLRTDEGLGEPIRIFEAASDYAEAQWVVDEARQFKREGQPLHEVAVLYRSNAQSRVIESALFNAGIPYRVYGGLRFFERAEVKHALSYLRLLEN
;
A
#
# COMPACT_ATOMS: atom_id res chain seq x y z
N MET A 1 -7.86 4.66 27.09
CA MET A 1 -7.12 4.54 25.82
C MET A 1 -5.91 3.60 25.96
N LEU A 2 -5.01 3.78 26.94
CA LEU A 2 -3.82 2.92 27.14
C LEU A 2 -4.13 1.59 27.84
N ALA A 3 -5.27 1.48 28.50
CA ALA A 3 -5.70 0.23 29.14
C ALA A 3 -5.87 -0.90 28.11
N GLY A 4 -5.35 -2.08 28.43
CA GLY A 4 -5.39 -3.25 27.55
C GLY A 4 -4.29 -3.29 26.47
N LEU A 5 -3.32 -2.37 26.48
CA LEU A 5 -2.07 -2.53 25.73
C LEU A 5 -1.12 -3.43 26.52
N ASN A 6 -0.41 -4.31 25.82
CA ASN A 6 0.71 -5.04 26.41
C ASN A 6 1.93 -4.11 26.60
N PRO A 7 2.97 -4.53 27.34
CA PRO A 7 4.13 -3.68 27.62
C PRO A 7 4.82 -3.14 26.36
N GLU A 8 4.96 -3.97 25.33
CA GLU A 8 5.62 -3.60 24.08
C GLU A 8 4.77 -2.59 23.28
N GLN A 9 3.45 -2.83 23.21
CA GLN A 9 2.51 -1.89 22.59
C GLN A 9 2.47 -0.56 23.33
N LEU A 10 2.47 -0.58 24.66
CA LEU A 10 2.51 0.60 25.50
C LEU A 10 3.81 1.39 25.26
N ALA A 11 4.95 0.70 25.24
CA ALA A 11 6.24 1.32 24.95
C ALA A 11 6.30 1.96 23.56
N ALA A 12 5.67 1.35 22.56
CA ALA A 12 5.56 1.92 21.21
C ALA A 12 4.64 3.15 21.19
N VAL A 13 3.46 3.07 21.81
CA VAL A 13 2.48 4.16 21.83
C VAL A 13 3.01 5.38 22.57
N THR A 14 3.70 5.18 23.68
CA THR A 14 4.21 6.27 24.54
C THR A 14 5.68 6.65 24.25
N ALA A 15 6.26 6.11 23.18
CA ALA A 15 7.64 6.46 22.79
C ALA A 15 7.80 7.98 22.70
N PRO A 16 8.95 8.53 23.15
CA PRO A 16 9.22 9.96 23.06
C PRO A 16 9.16 10.45 21.61
N PRO A 17 8.98 11.75 21.36
CA PRO A 17 9.10 12.32 20.02
C PRO A 17 10.45 11.99 19.39
N GLY A 18 10.42 11.59 18.11
CA GLY A 18 11.61 11.21 17.36
C GLY A 18 11.31 10.04 16.41
N PRO A 19 12.28 9.66 15.58
CA PRO A 19 12.15 8.51 14.69
C PRO A 19 12.03 7.20 15.48
N ALA A 20 11.05 6.38 15.13
CA ALA A 20 10.81 5.08 15.75
C ALA A 20 10.47 4.03 14.69
N LEU A 21 11.05 2.85 14.82
CA LEU A 21 10.73 1.68 13.99
C LEU A 21 10.06 0.62 14.87
N ILE A 22 8.88 0.21 14.46
CA ILE A 22 8.09 -0.80 15.16
C ILE A 22 8.02 -2.03 14.24
N LEU A 23 8.71 -3.08 14.64
CA LEU A 23 8.65 -4.38 13.99
C LEU A 23 7.47 -5.16 14.56
N ALA A 24 6.37 -5.16 13.84
CA ALA A 24 5.11 -5.66 14.35
C ALA A 24 4.67 -6.88 13.55
N GLY A 25 4.77 -8.06 14.14
CA GLY A 25 4.37 -9.31 13.52
C GLY A 25 2.88 -9.35 13.15
N ALA A 26 2.50 -10.35 12.35
CA ALA A 26 1.10 -10.59 12.01
C ALA A 26 0.25 -10.73 13.28
N GLY A 27 -0.93 -10.11 13.33
CA GLY A 27 -1.84 -10.22 14.47
C GLY A 27 -1.36 -9.59 15.77
N SER A 28 -0.25 -8.83 15.78
CA SER A 28 0.30 -8.17 16.98
C SER A 28 -0.35 -6.82 17.32
N GLY A 29 -1.31 -6.36 16.49
CA GLY A 29 -2.03 -5.12 16.73
C GLY A 29 -1.37 -3.88 16.11
N LYS A 30 -0.66 -4.00 14.98
CA LYS A 30 -0.07 -2.87 14.23
C LYS A 30 -0.98 -1.65 14.15
N THR A 31 -2.17 -1.82 13.58
CA THR A 31 -3.13 -0.72 13.40
C THR A 31 -3.62 -0.15 14.73
N ARG A 32 -3.75 -0.99 15.77
CA ARG A 32 -4.11 -0.54 17.12
C ARG A 32 -3.02 0.37 17.69
N VAL A 33 -1.76 -0.01 17.57
CA VAL A 33 -0.62 0.81 18.03
C VAL A 33 -0.58 2.15 17.29
N LEU A 34 -0.71 2.15 15.96
CA LEU A 34 -0.75 3.38 15.16
C LEU A 34 -1.88 4.32 15.57
N THR A 35 -3.11 3.82 15.63
CA THR A 35 -4.27 4.65 15.99
C THR A 35 -4.19 5.15 17.42
N THR A 36 -3.75 4.29 18.36
CA THR A 36 -3.58 4.69 19.75
C THR A 36 -2.44 5.70 19.92
N ARG A 37 -1.35 5.58 19.16
CA ARG A 37 -0.26 6.58 19.13
C ARG A 37 -0.77 7.94 18.69
N ILE A 38 -1.54 8.03 17.61
CA ILE A 38 -2.13 9.28 17.15
C ILE A 38 -3.04 9.88 18.23
N ALA A 39 -3.93 9.05 18.79
CA ALA A 39 -4.83 9.48 19.84
C ALA A 39 -4.08 9.99 21.08
N TRP A 40 -3.02 9.31 21.47
CA TRP A 40 -2.17 9.69 22.61
C TRP A 40 -1.47 11.04 22.38
N LEU A 41 -0.88 11.24 21.19
CA LEU A 41 -0.23 12.50 20.82
C LEU A 41 -1.19 13.68 20.90
N LEU A 42 -2.43 13.50 20.43
CA LEU A 42 -3.47 14.54 20.46
C LEU A 42 -3.95 14.82 21.87
N GLN A 43 -4.25 13.79 22.67
CA GLN A 43 -4.77 13.96 24.03
C GLN A 43 -3.74 14.53 25.00
N THR A 44 -2.46 14.24 24.79
CA THR A 44 -1.36 14.79 25.61
C THR A 44 -0.91 16.17 25.14
N GLY A 45 -1.52 16.74 24.10
CA GLY A 45 -1.17 18.04 23.56
C GLY A 45 0.18 18.09 22.82
N GLN A 46 0.77 16.93 22.51
CA GLN A 46 2.05 16.84 21.78
C GLN A 46 1.88 17.10 20.28
N ALA A 47 0.67 16.95 19.76
CA ALA A 47 0.33 17.23 18.38
C ALA A 47 -1.01 17.90 18.24
N SER A 48 -1.17 18.72 17.20
CA SER A 48 -2.48 19.16 16.71
C SER A 48 -2.94 18.25 15.56
N PRO A 49 -4.24 18.14 15.28
CA PRO A 49 -4.73 17.37 14.15
C PRO A 49 -4.10 17.77 12.80
N ALA A 50 -3.85 19.06 12.58
CA ALA A 50 -3.22 19.57 11.36
C ALA A 50 -1.73 19.18 11.23
N GLY A 51 -1.08 18.85 12.34
CA GLY A 51 0.33 18.44 12.40
C GLY A 51 0.58 16.94 12.19
N ILE A 52 -0.48 16.16 11.97
CA ILE A 52 -0.38 14.70 11.78
C ILE A 52 -0.57 14.32 10.33
N MET A 53 0.37 13.50 9.83
CA MET A 53 0.26 12.76 8.57
C MET A 53 0.33 11.27 8.87
N ALA A 54 -0.66 10.49 8.42
CA ALA A 54 -0.68 9.04 8.55
C ALA A 54 -0.86 8.39 7.19
N VAL A 55 0.10 7.55 6.81
CA VAL A 55 0.19 6.94 5.49
C VAL A 55 -0.09 5.45 5.59
N THR A 56 -0.97 4.96 4.73
CA THR A 56 -1.33 3.54 4.62
C THR A 56 -1.20 3.08 3.17
N PHE A 57 -1.26 1.75 2.93
CA PHE A 57 -1.16 1.20 1.56
C PHE A 57 -2.51 1.09 0.85
N THR A 58 -3.62 1.02 1.58
CA THR A 58 -4.94 0.84 1.00
C THR A 58 -5.95 1.88 1.49
N ASN A 59 -6.87 2.26 0.61
CA ASN A 59 -7.97 3.15 0.98
C ASN A 59 -8.86 2.56 2.09
N LYS A 60 -8.96 1.22 2.15
CA LYS A 60 -9.70 0.52 3.22
C LYS A 60 -9.03 0.76 4.57
N ALA A 61 -7.71 0.57 4.65
CA ALA A 61 -6.94 0.80 5.88
C ALA A 61 -7.01 2.27 6.32
N ALA A 62 -6.92 3.22 5.38
CA ALA A 62 -7.07 4.64 5.69
C ALA A 62 -8.45 4.97 6.27
N LYS A 63 -9.54 4.47 5.68
CA LYS A 63 -10.91 4.65 6.18
C LYS A 63 -11.09 4.01 7.56
N GLU A 64 -10.55 2.81 7.76
CA GLU A 64 -10.61 2.12 9.06
C GLU A 64 -9.87 2.91 10.14
N MET A 65 -8.67 3.41 9.83
CA MET A 65 -7.90 4.27 10.74
C MET A 65 -8.68 5.53 11.11
N GLN A 66 -9.30 6.20 10.14
CA GLN A 66 -10.14 7.39 10.38
C GLN A 66 -11.34 7.05 11.26
N ALA A 67 -12.05 5.95 11.00
CA ALA A 67 -13.19 5.52 11.78
C ALA A 67 -12.81 5.23 13.24
N ARG A 68 -11.70 4.51 13.46
CA ARG A 68 -11.18 4.22 14.81
C ARG A 68 -10.80 5.50 15.55
N LEU A 69 -10.10 6.42 14.90
CA LEU A 69 -9.72 7.70 15.51
C LEU A 69 -10.95 8.56 15.86
N SER A 70 -11.96 8.61 14.99
CA SER A 70 -13.22 9.33 15.26
C SER A 70 -14.00 8.73 16.43
N ALA A 71 -13.90 7.42 16.66
CA ALA A 71 -14.51 6.75 17.82
C ALA A 71 -13.72 6.98 19.12
N MET A 72 -12.41 7.21 19.03
CA MET A 72 -11.53 7.40 20.19
C MET A 72 -11.45 8.87 20.66
N LEU A 73 -11.71 9.81 19.77
CA LEU A 73 -11.42 11.23 19.99
C LEU A 73 -12.58 12.13 19.59
N PRO A 74 -12.95 13.10 20.43
CA PRO A 74 -13.94 14.12 20.10
C PRO A 74 -13.32 15.24 19.24
N VAL A 75 -12.51 14.90 18.23
CA VAL A 75 -11.82 15.87 17.38
C VAL A 75 -12.17 15.69 15.91
N ASN A 76 -12.10 16.78 15.15
CA ASN A 76 -12.29 16.70 13.71
C ASN A 76 -11.07 16.08 13.03
N THR A 77 -11.18 14.81 12.64
CA THR A 77 -10.13 14.05 11.96
C THR A 77 -9.85 14.55 10.53
N ARG A 78 -10.71 15.39 9.93
CA ARG A 78 -10.54 15.91 8.57
C ARG A 78 -9.33 16.83 8.41
N ALA A 79 -8.86 17.45 9.50
CA ALA A 79 -7.66 18.28 9.49
C ALA A 79 -6.38 17.45 9.34
N MET A 80 -6.40 16.18 9.76
CA MET A 80 -5.28 15.25 9.57
C MET A 80 -5.13 14.86 8.11
N TRP A 81 -3.91 14.54 7.72
CA TRP A 81 -3.62 13.92 6.43
C TRP A 81 -3.53 12.41 6.62
N ILE A 82 -4.65 11.72 6.51
CA ILE A 82 -4.73 10.26 6.59
C ILE A 82 -5.14 9.72 5.23
N GLY A 83 -4.30 8.90 4.63
CA GLY A 83 -4.55 8.37 3.29
C GLY A 83 -3.47 7.41 2.80
N THR A 84 -3.63 6.97 1.54
CA THR A 84 -2.58 6.25 0.84
C THR A 84 -1.53 7.23 0.31
N PHE A 85 -0.32 6.77 0.01
CA PHE A 85 0.70 7.58 -0.65
C PHE A 85 0.13 8.35 -1.84
N HIS A 86 -0.50 7.67 -2.79
CA HIS A 86 -1.10 8.28 -3.97
C HIS A 86 -2.24 9.25 -3.65
N GLY A 87 -3.06 8.92 -2.65
CA GLY A 87 -4.15 9.81 -2.20
C GLY A 87 -3.62 11.11 -1.61
N LEU A 88 -2.56 11.04 -0.81
CA LEU A 88 -1.90 12.21 -0.24
C LEU A 88 -1.17 13.03 -1.31
N CYS A 89 -0.52 12.38 -2.28
CA CYS A 89 0.08 13.05 -3.43
C CYS A 89 -0.97 13.76 -4.29
N ASN A 90 -2.10 13.12 -4.56
CA ASN A 90 -3.20 13.79 -5.27
C ASN A 90 -3.69 15.04 -4.52
N ARG A 91 -3.89 14.94 -3.19
CA ARG A 91 -4.25 16.10 -2.35
C ARG A 91 -3.20 17.22 -2.42
N PHE A 92 -1.91 16.84 -2.38
CA PHE A 92 -0.80 17.79 -2.52
C PHE A 92 -0.81 18.48 -3.88
N LEU A 93 -0.90 17.71 -4.97
CA LEU A 93 -0.88 18.25 -6.34
C LEU A 93 -2.10 19.13 -6.63
N ARG A 94 -3.28 18.83 -6.07
CA ARG A 94 -4.46 19.72 -6.14
C ARG A 94 -4.20 21.06 -5.48
N ALA A 95 -3.49 21.07 -4.35
CA ALA A 95 -3.13 22.32 -3.66
C ALA A 95 -2.04 23.11 -4.38
N HIS A 96 -1.21 22.45 -5.18
CA HIS A 96 -0.06 23.03 -5.88
C HIS A 96 -0.14 22.84 -7.40
N ALA A 97 -1.35 22.84 -7.99
CA ALA A 97 -1.57 22.54 -9.40
C ALA A 97 -0.75 23.43 -10.33
N GLN A 98 -0.63 24.72 -10.02
CA GLN A 98 0.17 25.65 -10.80
C GLN A 98 1.67 25.29 -10.81
N LEU A 99 2.25 24.98 -9.65
CA LEU A 99 3.65 24.53 -9.55
C LEU A 99 3.85 23.19 -10.25
N ALA A 100 2.83 22.33 -10.21
CA ALA A 100 2.84 21.05 -10.91
C ALA A 100 2.70 21.19 -12.43
N GLY A 101 2.41 22.38 -12.96
CA GLY A 101 2.09 22.57 -14.38
C GLY A 101 0.82 21.82 -14.81
N LEU A 102 -0.14 21.66 -13.90
CA LEU A 102 -1.38 20.91 -14.12
C LEU A 102 -2.60 21.84 -14.04
N PRO A 103 -3.67 21.54 -14.79
CA PRO A 103 -4.96 22.20 -14.54
C PRO A 103 -5.49 21.84 -13.16
N GLN A 104 -6.28 22.74 -12.55
CA GLN A 104 -6.84 22.51 -11.20
C GLN A 104 -7.65 21.21 -11.11
N ALA A 105 -8.34 20.88 -12.19
CA ALA A 105 -9.19 19.68 -12.30
C ALA A 105 -8.52 18.55 -13.12
N PHE A 106 -7.19 18.41 -13.05
CA PHE A 106 -6.47 17.36 -13.80
C PHE A 106 -7.09 15.97 -13.56
N GLN A 107 -7.05 15.13 -14.58
CA GLN A 107 -7.56 13.75 -14.50
C GLN A 107 -6.44 12.75 -14.22
N ILE A 108 -6.79 11.64 -13.59
CA ILE A 108 -5.87 10.55 -13.29
C ILE A 108 -6.23 9.39 -14.22
N LEU A 109 -5.27 9.00 -15.05
CA LEU A 109 -5.41 7.85 -15.94
C LEU A 109 -5.37 6.56 -15.14
N ASP A 110 -6.30 5.66 -15.42
CA ASP A 110 -6.20 4.30 -14.91
C ASP A 110 -5.20 3.47 -15.76
N THR A 111 -4.91 2.25 -15.33
CA THR A 111 -3.95 1.36 -16.01
C THR A 111 -4.36 1.06 -17.46
N GLN A 112 -5.66 0.98 -17.74
CA GLN A 112 -6.18 0.72 -19.08
C GLN A 112 -6.06 1.94 -19.98
N ASP A 113 -6.34 3.12 -19.45
CA ASP A 113 -6.19 4.39 -20.16
C ASP A 113 -4.72 4.64 -20.50
N GLN A 114 -3.81 4.40 -19.53
CA GLN A 114 -2.37 4.47 -19.73
C GLN A 114 -1.91 3.53 -20.85
N LEU A 115 -2.31 2.25 -20.79
CA LEU A 115 -1.96 1.26 -21.81
C LEU A 115 -2.46 1.68 -23.20
N SER A 116 -3.68 2.21 -23.27
CA SER A 116 -4.29 2.69 -24.52
C SER A 116 -3.52 3.89 -25.09
N ALA A 117 -3.09 4.82 -24.24
CA ALA A 117 -2.25 5.95 -24.64
C ALA A 117 -0.88 5.48 -25.16
N VAL A 118 -0.21 4.60 -24.43
CA VAL A 118 1.08 4.03 -24.85
C VAL A 118 0.95 3.31 -26.19
N LYS A 119 -0.10 2.53 -26.41
CA LYS A 119 -0.35 1.85 -27.68
C LYS A 119 -0.51 2.82 -28.84
N ARG A 120 -1.30 3.91 -28.66
CA ARG A 120 -1.45 4.95 -29.67
C ARG A 120 -0.11 5.64 -30.02
N ILE A 121 0.73 5.90 -29.02
CA ILE A 121 2.04 6.52 -29.20
C ILE A 121 2.99 5.60 -29.99
N ILE A 122 3.07 4.31 -29.64
CA ILE A 122 3.88 3.32 -30.36
C ILE A 122 3.50 3.32 -31.85
N LYS A 123 2.20 3.31 -32.16
CA LYS A 123 1.69 3.36 -33.52
C LYS A 123 2.02 4.69 -34.21
N ALA A 124 1.90 5.81 -33.52
CA ALA A 124 2.22 7.14 -34.06
C ALA A 124 3.72 7.30 -34.40
N LEU A 125 4.59 6.71 -33.58
CA LEU A 125 6.03 6.64 -33.80
C LEU A 125 6.44 5.59 -34.84
N LYS A 126 5.47 4.85 -35.40
CA LYS A 126 5.68 3.77 -36.39
C LYS A 126 6.63 2.67 -35.89
N PHE A 127 6.61 2.40 -34.61
CA PHE A 127 7.32 1.28 -34.02
C PHE A 127 6.51 0.00 -34.19
N ASP A 128 7.22 -1.12 -34.38
CA ASP A 128 6.64 -2.46 -34.44
C ASP A 128 6.13 -2.86 -33.06
N GLU A 129 4.83 -3.14 -32.93
CA GLU A 129 4.19 -3.54 -31.67
C GLU A 129 4.67 -4.92 -31.15
N GLU A 130 5.23 -5.79 -32.02
CA GLU A 130 5.83 -7.06 -31.62
C GLU A 130 7.19 -6.85 -30.93
N LYS A 131 7.96 -5.86 -31.39
CA LYS A 131 9.24 -5.48 -30.78
C LYS A 131 9.06 -4.56 -29.58
N CYS A 132 8.23 -3.53 -29.72
CA CYS A 132 7.93 -2.56 -28.67
C CYS A 132 6.55 -2.86 -28.05
N VAL A 133 6.47 -3.94 -27.27
CA VAL A 133 5.20 -4.43 -26.71
C VAL A 133 4.57 -3.39 -25.78
N PRO A 134 3.32 -2.92 -26.05
CA PRO A 134 2.70 -1.84 -25.28
C PRO A 134 2.65 -2.06 -23.78
N LYS A 135 2.31 -3.28 -23.35
CA LYS A 135 2.24 -3.65 -21.94
C LYS A 135 3.60 -3.59 -21.24
N GLN A 136 4.65 -4.08 -21.90
CA GLN A 136 6.02 -4.02 -21.37
C GLN A 136 6.53 -2.58 -21.30
N THR A 137 6.22 -1.78 -22.31
CA THR A 137 6.56 -0.35 -22.36
C THR A 137 5.84 0.44 -21.29
N SER A 138 4.56 0.14 -21.00
CA SER A 138 3.83 0.75 -19.87
C SER A 138 4.50 0.42 -18.54
N TYR A 139 4.94 -0.83 -18.35
CA TYR A 139 5.69 -1.22 -17.14
C TYR A 139 7.06 -0.54 -17.06
N PHE A 140 7.76 -0.39 -18.17
CA PHE A 140 9.02 0.36 -18.21
C PHE A 140 8.83 1.81 -17.75
N ILE A 141 7.80 2.50 -18.26
CA ILE A 141 7.48 3.88 -17.86
C ILE A 141 7.14 3.95 -16.35
N ALA A 142 6.29 3.07 -15.87
CA ALA A 142 5.90 3.03 -14.46
C ALA A 142 7.12 2.78 -13.55
N ASN A 143 7.95 1.79 -13.89
CA ASN A 143 9.16 1.46 -13.13
C ASN A 143 10.18 2.61 -13.13
N ALA A 144 10.36 3.29 -14.25
CA ALA A 144 11.23 4.46 -14.33
C ALA A 144 10.74 5.58 -13.40
N LYS A 145 9.43 5.89 -13.43
CA LYS A 145 8.82 6.86 -12.51
C LYS A 145 8.96 6.44 -11.04
N ASP A 146 8.72 5.18 -10.72
CA ASP A 146 8.88 4.64 -9.36
C ASP A 146 10.33 4.63 -8.87
N ALA A 147 11.29 4.65 -9.79
CA ALA A 147 12.70 4.88 -9.49
C ALA A 147 13.07 6.38 -9.41
N GLY A 148 12.12 7.29 -9.60
CA GLY A 148 12.36 8.73 -9.58
C GLY A 148 13.01 9.28 -10.86
N GLN A 149 12.89 8.57 -11.99
CA GLN A 149 13.61 8.88 -13.23
C GLN A 149 12.67 9.42 -14.33
N ARG A 150 13.07 10.51 -14.94
CA ARG A 150 12.48 11.07 -16.16
C ARG A 150 13.17 10.52 -17.41
N PRO A 151 12.60 10.66 -18.62
CA PRO A 151 13.28 10.25 -19.84
C PRO A 151 14.72 10.74 -19.97
N LYS A 152 15.01 11.98 -19.58
CA LYS A 152 16.34 12.58 -19.59
C LYS A 152 17.38 11.91 -18.69
N ASP A 153 16.92 11.18 -17.67
CA ASP A 153 17.78 10.53 -16.67
C ASP A 153 18.16 9.10 -17.08
N LEU A 154 17.60 8.62 -18.21
CA LEU A 154 17.77 7.26 -18.70
C LEU A 154 18.74 7.21 -19.87
N ALA A 155 19.64 6.22 -19.87
CA ALA A 155 20.56 5.92 -20.95
C ALA A 155 20.21 4.55 -21.56
N PRO A 156 19.62 4.49 -22.77
CA PRO A 156 19.25 3.23 -23.39
C PRO A 156 20.49 2.44 -23.82
N ARG A 157 20.50 1.12 -23.54
CA ARG A 157 21.63 0.24 -23.85
C ARG A 157 21.49 -0.50 -25.17
N ASP A 158 20.27 -0.64 -25.67
CA ASP A 158 19.90 -1.40 -26.85
C ASP A 158 18.82 -0.70 -27.69
N GLU A 159 18.41 -1.33 -28.78
CA GLU A 159 17.37 -0.79 -29.67
C GLU A 159 16.00 -0.71 -28.98
N LEU A 160 15.63 -1.76 -28.22
CA LEU A 160 14.38 -1.78 -27.47
C LEU A 160 14.33 -0.63 -26.44
N GLY A 161 15.41 -0.44 -25.68
CA GLY A 161 15.52 0.66 -24.73
C GLY A 161 15.39 2.03 -25.38
N ARG A 162 15.96 2.23 -26.60
CA ARG A 162 15.77 3.47 -27.36
C ARG A 162 14.31 3.70 -27.77
N MET A 163 13.63 2.65 -28.24
CA MET A 163 12.19 2.74 -28.57
C MET A 163 11.35 3.04 -27.33
N GLN A 164 11.56 2.33 -26.24
CA GLN A 164 10.84 2.56 -24.99
C GLN A 164 11.07 3.96 -24.43
N LEU A 165 12.30 4.48 -24.51
CA LEU A 165 12.63 5.84 -24.10
C LEU A 165 11.91 6.89 -24.96
N ALA A 166 11.88 6.71 -26.29
CA ALA A 166 11.14 7.59 -27.20
C ALA A 166 9.64 7.59 -26.91
N VAL A 167 9.07 6.41 -26.62
CA VAL A 167 7.66 6.29 -26.20
C VAL A 167 7.43 6.99 -24.87
N TYR A 168 8.33 6.84 -23.91
CA TYR A 168 8.21 7.49 -22.60
C TYR A 168 8.23 9.01 -22.74
N GLN A 169 9.14 9.57 -23.54
CA GLN A 169 9.17 11.01 -23.80
C GLN A 169 7.86 11.49 -24.44
N ALA A 170 7.40 10.83 -25.50
CA ALA A 170 6.15 11.19 -26.18
C ALA A 170 4.91 11.06 -25.26
N TYR A 171 4.93 10.08 -24.35
CA TYR A 171 3.89 9.88 -23.35
C TYR A 171 3.85 11.04 -22.34
N GLU A 172 5.01 11.47 -21.83
CA GLU A 172 5.11 12.64 -20.94
C GLU A 172 4.56 13.90 -21.62
N ASP A 173 5.00 14.14 -22.87
CA ASP A 173 4.57 15.30 -23.65
C ASP A 173 3.05 15.29 -23.92
N GLN A 174 2.48 14.12 -24.18
CA GLN A 174 1.03 13.96 -24.36
C GLN A 174 0.27 14.22 -23.07
N CYS A 175 0.68 13.58 -21.95
CA CYS A 175 0.05 13.77 -20.65
C CYS A 175 0.09 15.24 -20.22
N GLN A 176 1.20 15.93 -20.46
CA GLN A 176 1.32 17.36 -20.15
C GLN A 176 0.38 18.23 -20.99
N ARG A 177 0.24 17.95 -22.31
CA ARG A 177 -0.70 18.68 -23.18
C ARG A 177 -2.16 18.46 -22.81
N GLU A 178 -2.50 17.20 -22.43
CA GLU A 178 -3.86 16.82 -22.07
C GLU A 178 -4.22 17.18 -20.61
N GLY A 179 -3.25 17.60 -19.81
CA GLY A 179 -3.45 17.93 -18.39
C GLY A 179 -3.85 16.71 -17.56
N VAL A 180 -3.29 15.53 -17.87
CA VAL A 180 -3.58 14.26 -17.20
C VAL A 180 -2.32 13.70 -16.55
N VAL A 181 -2.51 12.83 -15.55
CA VAL A 181 -1.42 12.14 -14.84
C VAL A 181 -1.75 10.68 -14.67
N ASP A 182 -0.76 9.80 -14.66
CA ASP A 182 -0.91 8.43 -14.21
C ASP A 182 -0.61 8.29 -12.70
N PHE A 183 -0.81 7.09 -12.14
CA PHE A 183 -0.58 6.87 -10.72
C PHE A 183 0.88 7.09 -10.29
N ALA A 184 1.83 6.65 -11.09
CA ALA A 184 3.26 6.83 -10.79
C ALA A 184 3.65 8.31 -10.84
N GLU A 185 3.02 9.07 -11.76
CA GLU A 185 3.22 10.51 -11.88
C GLU A 185 2.82 11.29 -10.62
N LEU A 186 1.77 10.86 -9.94
CA LEU A 186 1.35 11.49 -8.68
C LEU A 186 2.51 11.53 -7.67
N MET A 187 3.20 10.41 -7.52
CA MET A 187 4.33 10.29 -6.60
C MET A 187 5.54 11.09 -7.09
N LEU A 188 5.93 10.88 -8.35
CA LEU A 188 7.13 11.49 -8.91
C LEU A 188 7.03 13.01 -8.91
N ARG A 189 5.92 13.57 -9.40
CA ARG A 189 5.71 15.02 -9.46
C ARG A 189 5.64 15.67 -8.10
N THR A 190 5.01 15.01 -7.11
CA THR A 190 5.04 15.49 -5.73
C THR A 190 6.45 15.53 -5.17
N TYR A 191 7.24 14.45 -5.41
CA TYR A 191 8.63 14.39 -4.99
C TYR A 191 9.48 15.50 -5.63
N GLU A 192 9.32 15.72 -6.93
CA GLU A 192 10.05 16.78 -7.66
C GLU A 192 9.71 18.18 -7.14
N ILE A 193 8.44 18.50 -6.90
CA ILE A 193 8.05 19.79 -6.32
C ILE A 193 8.70 19.96 -4.94
N MET A 194 8.66 18.95 -4.10
CA MET A 194 9.28 19.01 -2.77
C MET A 194 10.81 19.13 -2.84
N ARG A 195 11.44 18.55 -3.88
CA ARG A 195 12.89 18.65 -4.11
C ARG A 195 13.28 20.06 -4.60
N ASP A 196 12.54 20.57 -5.57
CA ASP A 196 12.94 21.73 -6.38
C ASP A 196 12.40 23.06 -5.78
N HIS A 197 11.42 23.01 -4.85
CA HIS A 197 10.82 24.15 -4.18
C HIS A 197 11.04 24.10 -2.65
N PRO A 198 12.18 24.63 -2.16
CA PRO A 198 12.51 24.62 -0.72
C PRO A 198 11.42 25.25 0.15
N GLU A 199 10.79 26.33 -0.28
CA GLU A 199 9.73 27.03 0.44
C GLU A 199 8.50 26.15 0.68
N VAL A 200 8.11 25.33 -0.31
CA VAL A 200 7.02 24.36 -0.19
C VAL A 200 7.44 23.23 0.77
N ARG A 201 8.65 22.70 0.57
CA ARG A 201 9.20 21.64 1.43
C ARG A 201 9.24 22.06 2.89
N GLU A 202 9.77 23.22 3.19
CA GLU A 202 9.85 23.75 4.55
C GLU A 202 8.48 24.00 5.17
N HIS A 203 7.52 24.49 4.38
CA HIS A 203 6.13 24.65 4.82
C HIS A 203 5.58 23.31 5.34
N TYR A 204 5.69 22.23 4.58
CA TYR A 204 5.18 20.93 4.97
C TYR A 204 6.00 20.28 6.09
N GLN A 205 7.32 20.47 6.16
CA GLN A 205 8.16 20.02 7.25
C GLN A 205 7.82 20.73 8.58
N ARG A 206 7.47 22.00 8.52
CA ARG A 206 6.97 22.74 9.71
C ARG A 206 5.59 22.28 10.12
N ARG A 207 4.74 21.94 9.16
CA ARG A 207 3.37 21.51 9.41
C ARG A 207 3.31 20.12 10.02
N PHE A 208 3.93 19.12 9.40
CA PHE A 208 3.81 17.72 9.81
C PHE A 208 4.90 17.33 10.79
N LYS A 209 4.63 17.56 12.06
CA LYS A 209 5.55 17.20 13.16
C LYS A 209 5.52 15.71 13.47
N HIS A 210 4.45 15.02 13.15
CA HIS A 210 4.29 13.59 13.36
C HIS A 210 3.83 12.91 12.07
N ILE A 211 4.69 12.08 11.51
CA ILE A 211 4.43 11.28 10.32
C ILE A 211 4.42 9.82 10.74
N LEU A 212 3.29 9.13 10.50
CA LEU A 212 3.14 7.73 10.82
C LEU A 212 2.95 6.94 9.53
N VAL A 213 3.65 5.82 9.40
CA VAL A 213 3.60 4.99 8.18
C VAL A 213 3.28 3.56 8.58
N ASP A 214 2.20 3.02 8.01
CA ASP A 214 1.81 1.61 8.15
C ASP A 214 2.39 0.78 7.00
N GLU A 215 2.58 -0.53 7.23
CA GLU A 215 3.11 -1.50 6.27
C GLU A 215 4.41 -1.01 5.57
N PHE A 216 5.34 -0.47 6.36
CA PHE A 216 6.53 0.21 5.86
C PHE A 216 7.43 -0.69 4.98
N GLN A 217 7.40 -2.02 5.17
CA GLN A 217 8.12 -3.01 4.36
C GLN A 217 7.69 -3.02 2.89
N ASP A 218 6.50 -2.53 2.58
CA ASP A 218 5.94 -2.51 1.23
C ASP A 218 6.28 -1.24 0.45
N THR A 219 7.04 -0.32 1.05
CA THR A 219 7.45 0.92 0.40
C THR A 219 8.45 0.69 -0.73
N ASN A 220 8.25 1.36 -1.87
CA ASN A 220 9.24 1.45 -2.93
C ASN A 220 10.26 2.58 -2.67
N ARG A 221 11.27 2.67 -3.54
CA ARG A 221 12.34 3.68 -3.38
C ARG A 221 11.80 5.12 -3.41
N LEU A 222 10.90 5.43 -4.33
CA LEU A 222 10.34 6.77 -4.47
C LEU A 222 9.47 7.16 -3.26
N GLN A 223 8.69 6.22 -2.72
CA GLN A 223 7.90 6.43 -1.51
C GLN A 223 8.80 6.71 -0.29
N TYR A 224 9.91 6.02 -0.19
CA TYR A 224 10.90 6.30 0.86
C TYR A 224 11.55 7.68 0.69
N MET A 225 11.93 8.05 -0.54
CA MET A 225 12.47 9.39 -0.84
C MET A 225 11.44 10.48 -0.57
N TRP A 226 10.18 10.26 -0.94
CA TRP A 226 9.06 11.14 -0.64
C TRP A 226 8.91 11.36 0.86
N LEU A 227 8.94 10.28 1.65
CA LEU A 227 8.87 10.36 3.11
C LEU A 227 10.00 11.23 3.67
N LYS A 228 11.22 11.07 3.17
CA LYS A 228 12.37 11.89 3.56
C LYS A 228 12.16 13.38 3.25
N MET A 229 11.51 13.72 2.14
CA MET A 229 11.20 15.13 1.80
C MET A 229 10.26 15.75 2.83
N PHE A 230 9.22 15.03 3.26
CA PHE A 230 8.27 15.53 4.26
C PHE A 230 8.85 15.55 5.68
N ALA A 231 9.62 14.56 6.05
CA ALA A 231 10.25 14.48 7.36
C ALA A 231 11.40 15.49 7.54
N GLY A 232 12.17 15.71 6.49
CA GLY A 232 13.44 16.43 6.57
C GLY A 232 14.48 15.65 7.38
N ASN A 233 15.49 16.36 7.85
CA ASN A 233 16.44 15.81 8.82
C ASN A 233 15.85 15.96 10.24
N PRO A 234 15.49 14.88 10.94
CA PRO A 234 14.84 14.96 12.25
C PRO A 234 15.63 15.76 13.30
N ALA A 235 16.96 15.73 13.23
CA ALA A 235 17.80 16.50 14.12
C ALA A 235 17.66 18.02 13.94
N LEU A 236 17.25 18.48 12.73
CA LEU A 236 17.07 19.89 12.41
C LEU A 236 15.60 20.31 12.48
N THR A 237 14.71 19.45 12.02
CA THR A 237 13.27 19.76 11.94
C THR A 237 12.51 19.45 13.23
N GLY A 238 13.04 18.54 14.06
CA GLY A 238 12.34 17.99 15.22
C GLY A 238 11.15 17.10 14.85
N ASN A 239 11.04 16.68 13.59
CA ASN A 239 9.93 15.86 13.11
C ASN A 239 10.09 14.41 13.56
N SER A 240 8.98 13.81 13.96
CA SER A 240 8.91 12.41 14.39
C SER A 240 8.34 11.56 13.25
N VAL A 241 9.08 10.54 12.85
CA VAL A 241 8.61 9.53 11.90
C VAL A 241 8.43 8.21 12.65
N PHE A 242 7.22 7.70 12.66
CA PHE A 242 6.85 6.47 13.32
C PHE A 242 6.49 5.43 12.26
N ALA A 243 7.45 4.58 11.90
CA ALA A 243 7.31 3.54 10.89
C ALA A 243 6.92 2.22 11.56
N VAL A 244 5.83 1.62 11.08
CA VAL A 244 5.37 0.30 11.52
C VAL A 244 5.42 -0.64 10.32
N GLY A 245 6.01 -1.79 10.49
CA GLY A 245 6.14 -2.77 9.42
C GLY A 245 6.50 -4.16 9.91
N ASP A 246 6.52 -5.08 8.99
CA ASP A 246 6.87 -6.47 9.20
C ASP A 246 7.71 -6.96 8.01
N ASP A 247 9.01 -7.03 8.18
CA ASP A 247 9.95 -7.52 7.15
C ASP A 247 9.60 -8.93 6.66
N ASP A 248 9.04 -9.78 7.55
CA ASP A 248 8.60 -11.13 7.21
C ASP A 248 7.32 -11.15 6.34
N GLN A 249 6.59 -10.05 6.24
CA GLN A 249 5.40 -9.90 5.39
C GLN A 249 5.66 -9.14 4.08
N SER A 250 6.90 -8.88 3.73
CA SER A 250 7.24 -8.19 2.48
C SER A 250 7.05 -9.13 1.28
N ILE A 251 5.88 -9.05 0.65
CA ILE A 251 5.50 -9.88 -0.51
C ILE A 251 5.30 -9.06 -1.79
N TYR A 252 5.59 -7.75 -1.78
CA TYR A 252 5.38 -6.85 -2.92
C TYR A 252 6.67 -6.45 -3.66
N ALA A 253 7.75 -7.23 -3.56
CA ALA A 253 8.99 -6.98 -4.31
C ALA A 253 8.74 -6.88 -5.82
N PHE A 254 7.81 -7.68 -6.38
CA PHE A 254 7.39 -7.61 -7.78
C PHE A 254 6.67 -6.30 -8.17
N ARG A 255 6.29 -5.48 -7.19
CA ARG A 255 5.74 -4.11 -7.36
C ARG A 255 6.74 -3.03 -6.99
N GLY A 256 8.02 -3.38 -6.86
CA GLY A 256 9.08 -2.45 -6.52
C GLY A 256 9.27 -2.18 -5.03
N ALA A 257 8.57 -2.89 -4.14
CA ALA A 257 8.82 -2.80 -2.70
C ALA A 257 10.26 -3.18 -2.36
N GLN A 258 10.88 -2.43 -1.45
CA GLN A 258 12.26 -2.63 -1.02
C GLN A 258 12.32 -2.78 0.49
N VAL A 259 12.49 -4.01 0.98
CA VAL A 259 12.62 -4.30 2.42
C VAL A 259 13.82 -3.58 3.02
N SER A 260 14.88 -3.36 2.23
CA SER A 260 16.05 -2.57 2.63
C SER A 260 15.71 -1.16 3.13
N ASN A 261 14.55 -0.59 2.72
CA ASN A 261 14.10 0.69 3.23
C ASN A 261 13.94 0.69 4.76
N MET A 262 13.66 -0.46 5.39
CA MET A 262 13.56 -0.57 6.85
C MET A 262 14.92 -0.38 7.52
N ALA A 263 15.97 -1.04 7.00
CA ALA A 263 17.34 -0.88 7.49
C ALA A 263 17.90 0.51 7.16
N ASP A 264 17.59 1.03 5.97
CA ASP A 264 17.95 2.40 5.59
C ASP A 264 17.30 3.43 6.51
N PHE A 265 16.01 3.22 6.86
CA PHE A 265 15.31 4.09 7.79
C PHE A 265 15.96 4.10 9.18
N GLU A 266 16.27 2.93 9.72
CA GLU A 266 16.94 2.81 11.02
C GLU A 266 18.26 3.59 11.03
N ARG A 267 19.07 3.42 9.99
CA ARG A 267 20.38 4.08 9.84
C ARG A 267 20.27 5.59 9.59
N GLU A 268 19.48 5.99 8.58
CA GLU A 268 19.43 7.37 8.09
C GLU A 268 18.67 8.30 9.04
N PHE A 269 17.61 7.79 9.67
CA PHE A 269 16.87 8.55 10.68
C PHE A 269 17.44 8.41 12.09
N ARG A 270 18.51 7.62 12.27
CA ARG A 270 19.18 7.38 13.55
C ARG A 270 18.17 6.91 14.60
N VAL A 271 17.41 5.89 14.27
CA VAL A 271 16.41 5.31 15.18
C VAL A 271 17.10 4.80 16.44
N ALA A 272 16.78 5.41 17.57
CA ALA A 272 17.44 5.06 18.83
C ALA A 272 16.98 3.72 19.41
N LYS A 273 15.75 3.31 19.10
CA LYS A 273 15.15 2.07 19.61
C LYS A 273 14.17 1.47 18.61
N VAL A 274 14.40 0.22 18.27
CA VAL A 274 13.44 -0.61 17.53
C VAL A 274 12.57 -1.35 18.56
N VAL A 275 11.25 -1.22 18.44
CA VAL A 275 10.30 -1.93 19.29
C VAL A 275 9.75 -3.13 18.52
N LYS A 276 9.81 -4.33 19.10
CA LYS A 276 9.28 -5.56 18.50
C LYS A 276 7.96 -5.92 19.17
N LEU A 277 6.92 -6.12 18.34
CA LEU A 277 5.61 -6.61 18.78
C LEU A 277 5.49 -8.08 18.37
N GLU A 278 5.74 -8.98 19.29
CA GLU A 278 5.81 -10.43 19.06
C GLU A 278 4.58 -11.18 19.56
N GLN A 279 3.80 -10.57 20.48
CA GLN A 279 2.57 -11.16 20.98
C GLN A 279 1.49 -11.10 19.88
N ASN A 280 1.05 -12.26 19.44
CA ASN A 280 -0.03 -12.43 18.48
C ASN A 280 -1.37 -12.64 19.21
N TYR A 281 -2.42 -11.96 18.73
CA TYR A 281 -3.79 -12.01 19.26
C TYR A 281 -4.78 -12.56 18.23
N ARG A 282 -4.28 -13.13 17.13
CA ARG A 282 -5.11 -13.59 16.01
C ARG A 282 -5.15 -15.11 15.91
N SER A 283 -4.04 -15.78 16.15
CA SER A 283 -3.82 -17.16 15.80
C SER A 283 -3.37 -17.99 16.98
N HIS A 284 -3.73 -19.26 16.97
CA HIS A 284 -3.25 -20.26 17.92
C HIS A 284 -1.81 -20.72 17.62
N GLY A 285 -1.22 -21.45 18.58
CA GLY A 285 0.18 -21.85 18.58
C GLY A 285 0.61 -22.64 17.34
N HIS A 286 -0.16 -23.67 16.94
CA HIS A 286 0.20 -24.47 15.74
C HIS A 286 0.35 -23.64 14.45
N ILE A 287 -0.46 -22.61 14.28
CA ILE A 287 -0.35 -21.70 13.13
C ILE A 287 0.93 -20.87 13.22
N LEU A 288 1.24 -20.35 14.42
CA LEU A 288 2.42 -19.53 14.65
C LEU A 288 3.71 -20.34 14.55
N ASP A 289 3.72 -21.60 15.06
CA ASP A 289 4.86 -22.51 14.97
C ASP A 289 5.19 -22.82 13.51
N ALA A 290 4.17 -23.10 12.69
CA ALA A 290 4.35 -23.31 11.27
C ALA A 290 4.89 -22.05 10.56
N ALA A 291 4.34 -20.88 10.88
CA ALA A 291 4.78 -19.60 10.32
C ALA A 291 6.22 -19.27 10.73
N ASN A 292 6.58 -19.43 12.02
CA ASN A 292 7.92 -19.20 12.53
C ASN A 292 8.93 -20.19 11.89
N THR A 293 8.55 -21.46 11.73
CA THR A 293 9.40 -22.48 11.10
C THR A 293 9.65 -22.15 9.62
N LEU A 294 8.61 -21.73 8.89
CA LEU A 294 8.73 -21.34 7.50
C LEU A 294 9.65 -20.13 7.34
N ILE A 295 9.40 -19.07 8.10
CA ILE A 295 10.13 -17.81 7.94
C ILE A 295 11.58 -17.91 8.47
N ALA A 296 11.89 -18.85 9.33
CA ALA A 296 13.25 -19.09 9.80
C ALA A 296 14.22 -19.49 8.67
N GLN A 297 13.70 -19.96 7.53
CA GLN A 297 14.50 -20.27 6.33
C GLN A 297 15.03 -18.98 5.64
N ASN A 298 14.46 -17.82 5.95
CA ASN A 298 14.92 -16.55 5.40
C ASN A 298 16.07 -16.01 6.25
N SER A 299 17.27 -15.91 5.66
CA SER A 299 18.49 -15.44 6.34
C SER A 299 18.57 -13.93 6.52
N GLN A 300 17.79 -13.16 5.77
CA GLN A 300 17.83 -11.68 5.78
C GLN A 300 16.62 -11.10 6.53
N ARG A 301 16.56 -11.37 7.84
CA ARG A 301 15.48 -10.90 8.72
C ARG A 301 15.99 -9.93 9.77
N LEU A 302 15.13 -8.97 10.17
CA LEU A 302 15.36 -8.15 11.36
C LEU A 302 15.12 -8.93 12.66
N GLY A 303 14.55 -10.12 12.56
CA GLY A 303 14.44 -11.13 13.61
C GLY A 303 13.38 -10.82 14.66
N LYS A 304 12.27 -11.56 14.59
CA LYS A 304 11.22 -11.64 15.61
C LYS A 304 10.62 -13.03 15.59
N ASN A 305 10.00 -13.45 16.69
CA ASN A 305 9.26 -14.71 16.79
C ASN A 305 7.86 -14.43 17.33
N LEU A 306 6.84 -14.86 16.59
CA LEU A 306 5.46 -14.71 17.02
C LEU A 306 5.15 -15.72 18.11
N ARG A 307 4.47 -15.27 19.16
CA ARG A 307 3.98 -16.09 20.28
C ARG A 307 2.53 -15.74 20.60
N THR A 308 1.81 -16.66 21.20
CA THR A 308 0.42 -16.44 21.62
C THR A 308 0.16 -17.08 22.98
N ASP A 309 -0.79 -16.53 23.71
CA ASP A 309 -1.31 -17.08 24.97
C ASP A 309 -2.64 -17.86 24.75
N GLU A 310 -3.14 -17.92 23.49
CA GLU A 310 -4.42 -18.57 23.12
C GLU A 310 -4.34 -20.11 23.05
N GLY A 311 -3.22 -20.71 23.49
CA GLY A 311 -2.99 -22.15 23.42
C GLY A 311 -2.61 -22.64 22.02
N LEU A 312 -2.46 -23.96 21.87
CA LEU A 312 -1.99 -24.58 20.63
C LEU A 312 -3.01 -24.54 19.51
N GLY A 313 -4.31 -24.67 19.85
CA GLY A 313 -5.38 -24.77 18.85
C GLY A 313 -5.38 -26.10 18.08
N GLU A 314 -6.13 -26.16 17.00
CA GLU A 314 -6.16 -27.34 16.14
C GLU A 314 -4.89 -27.45 15.29
N PRO A 315 -4.39 -28.67 15.03
CA PRO A 315 -3.29 -28.89 14.07
C PRO A 315 -3.68 -28.44 12.66
N ILE A 316 -2.69 -27.96 11.91
CA ILE A 316 -2.87 -27.64 10.49
C ILE A 316 -3.10 -28.93 9.71
N ARG A 317 -4.17 -28.98 8.92
CA ARG A 317 -4.50 -30.10 8.05
C ARG A 317 -4.00 -29.83 6.64
N ILE A 318 -3.38 -30.83 6.01
CA ILE A 318 -2.92 -30.78 4.63
C ILE A 318 -3.73 -31.81 3.85
N PHE A 319 -4.33 -31.39 2.75
CA PHE A 319 -5.08 -32.24 1.84
C PHE A 319 -4.52 -32.11 0.43
N GLU A 320 -4.15 -33.22 -0.18
CA GLU A 320 -3.71 -33.31 -1.55
C GLU A 320 -4.85 -33.87 -2.42
N ALA A 321 -5.31 -33.08 -3.37
CA ALA A 321 -6.39 -33.46 -4.27
C ALA A 321 -5.83 -33.98 -5.61
N ALA A 322 -6.54 -34.94 -6.21
CA ALA A 322 -6.18 -35.49 -7.54
C ALA A 322 -6.49 -34.51 -8.70
N SER A 323 -7.33 -33.51 -8.46
CA SER A 323 -7.71 -32.48 -9.44
C SER A 323 -8.21 -31.21 -8.74
N ASP A 324 -8.28 -30.11 -9.48
CA ASP A 324 -8.88 -28.84 -9.03
C ASP A 324 -10.36 -28.99 -8.67
N TYR A 325 -11.09 -29.87 -9.36
CA TYR A 325 -12.46 -30.21 -9.00
C TYR A 325 -12.55 -30.93 -7.66
N ALA A 326 -11.69 -31.89 -7.40
CA ALA A 326 -11.64 -32.60 -6.11
C ALA A 326 -11.23 -31.67 -4.96
N GLU A 327 -10.30 -30.74 -5.21
CA GLU A 327 -9.95 -29.68 -4.27
C GLU A 327 -11.14 -28.81 -3.94
N ALA A 328 -11.87 -28.32 -4.94
CA ALA A 328 -13.06 -27.48 -4.75
C ALA A 328 -14.19 -28.25 -4.03
N GLN A 329 -14.36 -29.53 -4.31
CA GLN A 329 -15.35 -30.36 -3.62
C GLN A 329 -14.99 -30.53 -2.14
N TRP A 330 -13.69 -30.73 -1.83
CA TRP A 330 -13.24 -30.79 -0.43
C TRP A 330 -13.52 -29.47 0.31
N VAL A 331 -13.29 -28.31 -0.32
CA VAL A 331 -13.63 -26.99 0.25
C VAL A 331 -15.13 -26.91 0.57
N VAL A 332 -15.98 -27.40 -0.32
CA VAL A 332 -17.45 -27.45 -0.10
C VAL A 332 -17.79 -28.33 1.10
N ASP A 333 -17.18 -29.49 1.21
CA ASP A 333 -17.46 -30.45 2.29
C ASP A 333 -17.00 -29.91 3.65
N GLU A 334 -15.83 -29.26 3.71
CA GLU A 334 -15.36 -28.55 4.90
C GLU A 334 -16.31 -27.41 5.31
N ALA A 335 -16.74 -26.59 4.35
CA ALA A 335 -17.70 -25.52 4.64
C ALA A 335 -19.05 -26.05 5.15
N ARG A 336 -19.54 -27.18 4.62
CA ARG A 336 -20.74 -27.86 5.12
C ARG A 336 -20.55 -28.41 6.53
N GLN A 337 -19.39 -28.99 6.80
CA GLN A 337 -19.08 -29.49 8.14
C GLN A 337 -19.04 -28.35 9.14
N PHE A 338 -18.34 -27.26 8.82
CA PHE A 338 -18.23 -26.07 9.66
C PHE A 338 -19.61 -25.49 9.99
N LYS A 339 -20.51 -25.44 8.99
CA LYS A 339 -21.90 -25.03 9.19
C LYS A 339 -22.69 -25.98 10.11
N ARG A 340 -22.50 -27.32 9.97
CA ARG A 340 -23.15 -28.32 10.83
C ARG A 340 -22.70 -28.23 12.28
N GLU A 341 -21.48 -27.81 12.53
CA GLU A 341 -20.90 -27.55 13.85
C GLU A 341 -21.39 -26.23 14.46
N GLY A 342 -22.29 -25.51 13.77
CA GLY A 342 -22.91 -24.27 14.25
C GLY A 342 -22.03 -23.02 14.03
N GLN A 343 -20.95 -23.16 13.29
CA GLN A 343 -20.06 -22.04 13.02
C GLN A 343 -20.59 -21.18 11.85
N PRO A 344 -20.47 -19.86 11.91
CA PRO A 344 -20.98 -18.97 10.87
C PRO A 344 -20.06 -18.97 9.64
N LEU A 345 -20.63 -19.21 8.46
CA LEU A 345 -19.88 -19.28 7.20
C LEU A 345 -19.12 -17.98 6.84
N HIS A 346 -19.53 -16.83 7.38
CA HIS A 346 -18.81 -15.58 7.13
C HIS A 346 -17.44 -15.51 7.83
N GLU A 347 -17.12 -16.44 8.69
CA GLU A 347 -15.79 -16.60 9.30
C GLU A 347 -14.88 -17.54 8.51
N VAL A 348 -15.39 -18.17 7.45
CA VAL A 348 -14.60 -19.02 6.57
C VAL A 348 -14.04 -18.21 5.42
N ALA A 349 -12.73 -18.28 5.19
CA ALA A 349 -12.07 -17.66 4.05
C ALA A 349 -11.32 -18.71 3.23
N VAL A 350 -11.51 -18.67 1.92
CA VAL A 350 -10.77 -19.49 0.96
C VAL A 350 -9.77 -18.61 0.22
N LEU A 351 -8.48 -18.90 0.37
CA LEU A 351 -7.40 -18.18 -0.28
C LEU A 351 -6.83 -19.01 -1.43
N TYR A 352 -6.61 -18.38 -2.57
CA TYR A 352 -6.02 -19.02 -3.74
C TYR A 352 -4.93 -18.15 -4.37
N ARG A 353 -4.00 -18.77 -5.10
CA ARG A 353 -2.84 -18.08 -5.67
C ARG A 353 -3.17 -17.29 -6.93
N SER A 354 -4.10 -17.76 -7.74
CA SER A 354 -4.46 -17.13 -9.01
C SER A 354 -5.97 -17.04 -9.20
N ASN A 355 -6.43 -15.98 -9.89
CA ASN A 355 -7.86 -15.79 -10.18
C ASN A 355 -8.47 -16.93 -11.04
N ALA A 356 -7.64 -17.71 -11.74
CA ALA A 356 -8.14 -18.84 -12.50
C ALA A 356 -8.73 -19.94 -11.60
N GLN A 357 -8.16 -20.14 -10.40
CA GLN A 357 -8.62 -21.11 -9.41
C GLN A 357 -10.01 -20.76 -8.85
N SER A 358 -10.37 -19.47 -8.79
CA SER A 358 -11.64 -19.05 -8.22
C SER A 358 -12.84 -19.65 -8.95
N ARG A 359 -12.76 -19.81 -10.29
CA ARG A 359 -13.90 -20.28 -11.11
C ARG A 359 -14.39 -21.67 -10.70
N VAL A 360 -13.47 -22.60 -10.46
CA VAL A 360 -13.82 -23.98 -10.07
C VAL A 360 -14.42 -23.99 -8.66
N ILE A 361 -13.81 -23.24 -7.73
CA ILE A 361 -14.29 -23.11 -6.35
C ILE A 361 -15.66 -22.42 -6.31
N GLU A 362 -15.87 -21.34 -7.05
CA GLU A 362 -17.14 -20.62 -7.16
C GLU A 362 -18.25 -21.52 -7.70
N SER A 363 -17.95 -22.27 -8.77
CA SER A 363 -18.92 -23.22 -9.37
C SER A 363 -19.31 -24.31 -8.38
N ALA A 364 -18.35 -24.85 -7.62
CA ALA A 364 -18.64 -25.88 -6.63
C ALA A 364 -19.48 -25.34 -5.46
N LEU A 365 -19.18 -24.15 -4.94
CA LEU A 365 -19.96 -23.49 -3.89
C LEU A 365 -21.38 -23.16 -4.35
N PHE A 366 -21.51 -22.63 -5.58
CA PHE A 366 -22.80 -22.29 -6.17
C PHE A 366 -23.69 -23.55 -6.32
N ASN A 367 -23.15 -24.63 -6.91
CA ASN A 367 -23.87 -25.90 -7.06
C ASN A 367 -24.26 -26.54 -5.73
N ALA A 368 -23.46 -26.29 -4.70
CA ALA A 368 -23.73 -26.76 -3.34
C ALA A 368 -24.72 -25.89 -2.56
N GLY A 369 -25.17 -24.75 -3.10
CA GLY A 369 -26.05 -23.79 -2.43
C GLY A 369 -25.39 -23.07 -1.25
N ILE A 370 -24.07 -22.95 -1.25
CA ILE A 370 -23.31 -22.26 -0.20
C ILE A 370 -23.12 -20.80 -0.64
N PRO A 371 -23.62 -19.81 0.11
CA PRO A 371 -23.41 -18.41 -0.22
C PRO A 371 -21.93 -18.02 -0.06
N TYR A 372 -21.39 -17.30 -1.03
CA TYR A 372 -20.00 -16.84 -1.02
C TYR A 372 -19.87 -15.41 -1.56
N ARG A 373 -18.75 -14.79 -1.29
CA ARG A 373 -18.36 -13.48 -1.84
C ARG A 373 -16.91 -13.51 -2.31
N VAL A 374 -16.68 -13.11 -3.55
CA VAL A 374 -15.33 -13.00 -4.10
C VAL A 374 -14.77 -11.59 -3.83
N TYR A 375 -13.55 -11.55 -3.30
CA TYR A 375 -12.80 -10.32 -3.12
C TYR A 375 -11.66 -10.26 -4.16
N GLY A 376 -11.43 -9.09 -4.74
CA GLY A 376 -10.36 -8.90 -5.74
C GLY A 376 -10.76 -9.15 -7.20
N GLY A 377 -12.04 -9.44 -7.47
CA GLY A 377 -12.59 -9.40 -8.84
C GLY A 377 -12.64 -7.97 -9.39
N LEU A 378 -12.94 -7.83 -10.69
CA LEU A 378 -13.16 -6.52 -11.32
C LEU A 378 -14.18 -5.71 -10.52
N ARG A 379 -13.81 -4.51 -10.11
CA ARG A 379 -14.75 -3.60 -9.45
C ARG A 379 -15.89 -3.25 -10.41
N PHE A 380 -17.06 -2.93 -9.85
CA PHE A 380 -18.25 -2.56 -10.66
C PHE A 380 -17.92 -1.53 -11.75
N PHE A 381 -17.19 -0.47 -11.39
CA PHE A 381 -16.80 0.59 -12.32
C PHE A 381 -15.66 0.23 -13.30
N GLU A 382 -15.02 -0.91 -13.13
CA GLU A 382 -13.96 -1.43 -14.01
C GLU A 382 -14.51 -2.36 -15.09
N ARG A 383 -15.76 -2.75 -14.98
CA ARG A 383 -16.45 -3.58 -15.98
C ARG A 383 -16.66 -2.78 -17.27
N ALA A 384 -16.43 -3.42 -18.42
CA ALA A 384 -16.48 -2.75 -19.73
C ALA A 384 -17.83 -2.08 -19.99
N GLU A 385 -18.94 -2.76 -19.69
CA GLU A 385 -20.29 -2.25 -19.85
C GLU A 385 -20.57 -1.01 -18.98
N VAL A 386 -20.02 -0.97 -17.76
CA VAL A 386 -20.16 0.17 -16.85
C VAL A 386 -19.30 1.35 -17.34
N LYS A 387 -18.08 1.08 -17.79
CA LYS A 387 -17.20 2.12 -18.40
C LYS A 387 -17.84 2.74 -19.63
N HIS A 388 -18.45 1.94 -20.50
CA HIS A 388 -19.16 2.45 -21.67
C HIS A 388 -20.33 3.35 -21.26
N ALA A 389 -21.18 2.91 -20.33
CA ALA A 389 -22.28 3.73 -19.82
C ALA A 389 -21.81 5.06 -19.22
N LEU A 390 -20.73 5.03 -18.42
CA LEU A 390 -20.13 6.25 -17.84
C LEU A 390 -19.56 7.18 -18.93
N SER A 391 -18.99 6.61 -20.00
CA SER A 391 -18.48 7.41 -21.13
C SER A 391 -19.58 8.17 -21.84
N TYR A 392 -20.75 7.53 -22.06
CA TYR A 392 -21.94 8.21 -22.61
C TYR A 392 -22.45 9.31 -21.68
N LEU A 393 -22.53 9.06 -20.38
CA LEU A 393 -22.94 10.09 -19.40
C LEU A 393 -21.99 11.30 -19.39
N ARG A 394 -20.67 11.06 -19.49
CA ARG A 394 -19.68 12.14 -19.59
C ARG A 394 -19.80 12.98 -20.86
N LEU A 395 -20.24 12.38 -21.99
CA LEU A 395 -20.52 13.11 -23.22
C LEU A 395 -21.73 14.04 -23.11
N LEU A 396 -22.67 13.77 -22.19
CA LEU A 396 -23.85 14.62 -21.95
C LEU A 396 -23.50 15.82 -21.03
N GLU A 397 -22.39 15.75 -20.31
CA GLU A 397 -21.96 16.80 -19.35
C GLU A 397 -21.00 17.80 -20.01
N ASN A 398 -20.44 17.49 -21.20
CA ASN A 398 -19.60 18.35 -22.03
C ASN A 398 -20.39 18.85 -23.26
#